data_ec0fd0c17592edbc94805488b32bcccf
#
_entry.id   ec0fd0c17592edbc94805488b32bcccf
#
_cell.length_a   1.000
_cell.length_b   1.000
_cell.length_c   1.000
_cell.angle_alpha   90.00
_cell.angle_beta   90.00
_cell.angle_gamma   90.00
#
_symmetry.space_group_name_H-M   'P 1'
#
loop_
_entity.id
_entity.type
_entity.pdbx_description
1 polymer ?
#
loop_
_entity_poly.entity_id
_entity_poly.type
_entity_poly.pdbx_seq_one_letter_code
_entity_poly.pdbx_strand_id
1 'polypeptide(L)'
;MILKAAGKPTSGAMFWKLLGGTVMMLSFGYLGEIGALLAWPAFAGGMLGWFFILFEIFNGEAGGTASGCSAAVASSFSTMRLIVTVGWSIYPLGYLFGYLLGAVDQVFLNVIYNVADFVNKIAFVLACWSAAKSDSEGKGETLLG
;
A
#
# COMPACT_ATOMS: atom_id res chain seq x y z
N MET A 1 8.71 7.96 -0.28
CA MET A 1 9.12 8.93 -1.33
C MET A 1 8.37 10.25 -1.18
N ILE A 2 7.03 10.26 -1.13
CA ILE A 2 6.23 11.51 -1.04
C ILE A 2 6.61 12.38 0.17
N LEU A 3 6.78 11.81 1.36
CA LEU A 3 7.16 12.55 2.57
C LEU A 3 8.56 13.17 2.43
N LYS A 4 9.51 12.45 1.83
CA LYS A 4 10.86 12.96 1.57
C LYS A 4 10.84 14.09 0.53
N ALA A 5 10.05 13.94 -0.52
CA ALA A 5 9.85 14.99 -1.53
C ALA A 5 9.20 16.24 -0.95
N ALA A 6 8.33 16.11 0.05
CA ALA A 6 7.75 17.21 0.81
C ALA A 6 8.73 17.87 1.82
N GLY A 7 10.01 17.51 1.81
CA GLY A 7 11.03 18.08 2.68
C GLY A 7 10.99 17.60 4.13
N LYS A 8 10.26 16.53 4.43
CA LYS A 8 10.20 15.98 5.79
C LYS A 8 11.34 15.00 6.03
N PRO A 9 11.98 15.05 7.21
CA PRO A 9 12.99 14.05 7.59
C PRO A 9 12.33 12.68 7.67
N THR A 10 12.88 11.71 6.98
CA THR A 10 12.44 10.31 7.01
C THR A 10 13.65 9.43 7.28
N SER A 11 13.51 8.49 8.22
CA SER A 11 14.60 7.58 8.54
C SER A 11 14.79 6.51 7.44
N GLY A 12 16.01 6.01 7.29
CA GLY A 12 16.24 4.81 6.47
C GLY A 12 15.51 3.59 7.02
N ALA A 13 15.27 3.54 8.32
CA ALA A 13 14.54 2.46 8.98
C ALA A 13 13.09 2.36 8.50
N MET A 14 12.39 3.48 8.30
CA MET A 14 11.04 3.50 7.74
C MET A 14 10.97 2.83 6.36
N PHE A 15 11.94 3.13 5.49
CA PHE A 15 12.01 2.50 4.16
C PHE A 15 12.19 0.97 4.27
N TRP A 16 13.14 0.53 5.10
CA TRP A 16 13.42 -0.91 5.26
C TRP A 16 12.27 -1.67 5.92
N LYS A 17 11.57 -1.06 6.86
CA LYS A 17 10.36 -1.64 7.46
C LYS A 17 9.26 -1.86 6.42
N LEU A 18 8.93 -0.83 5.64
CA LEU A 18 7.90 -0.94 4.59
C LEU A 18 8.31 -1.93 3.49
N LEU A 19 9.58 -1.91 3.07
CA LEU A 19 10.10 -2.87 2.11
C LEU A 19 10.05 -4.30 2.66
N GLY A 20 10.49 -4.52 3.90
CA GLY A 20 10.47 -5.82 4.56
C GLY A 20 9.05 -6.38 4.68
N GLY A 21 8.09 -5.56 5.13
CA GLY A 21 6.67 -5.93 5.15
C GLY A 21 6.12 -6.29 3.77
N THR A 22 6.49 -5.51 2.75
CA THR A 22 6.06 -5.76 1.37
C THR A 22 6.67 -7.05 0.82
N VAL A 23 7.97 -7.27 1.00
CA VAL A 23 8.64 -8.50 0.56
C VAL A 23 8.04 -9.72 1.27
N MET A 24 7.81 -9.64 2.58
CA MET A 24 7.17 -10.70 3.34
C MET A 24 5.76 -11.00 2.79
N MET A 25 4.91 -9.98 2.65
CA MET A 25 3.54 -10.13 2.15
C MET A 25 3.52 -10.80 0.77
N LEU A 26 4.32 -10.31 -0.18
CA LEU A 26 4.33 -10.81 -1.55
C LEU A 26 4.96 -12.21 -1.65
N SER A 27 6.05 -12.47 -0.92
CA SER A 27 6.72 -13.77 -0.97
C SER A 27 5.82 -14.89 -0.42
N PHE A 28 5.18 -14.67 0.72
CA PHE A 28 4.26 -15.67 1.29
C PHE A 28 3.03 -15.87 0.39
N GLY A 29 2.45 -14.80 -0.14
CA GLY A 29 1.34 -14.90 -1.10
C GLY A 29 1.73 -15.75 -2.32
N TYR A 30 2.83 -15.40 -2.98
CA TYR A 30 3.32 -16.11 -4.16
C TYR A 30 3.66 -17.58 -3.89
N LEU A 31 4.38 -17.88 -2.81
CA LEU A 31 4.75 -19.26 -2.45
C LEU A 31 3.54 -20.13 -2.15
N GLY A 32 2.49 -19.53 -1.60
CA GLY A 32 1.20 -20.23 -1.40
C GLY A 32 0.48 -20.49 -2.72
N GLU A 33 0.43 -19.52 -3.64
CA GLU A 33 -0.24 -19.67 -4.93
C GLU A 33 0.41 -20.73 -5.83
N ILE A 34 1.75 -20.81 -5.85
CA ILE A 34 2.47 -21.85 -6.62
C ILE A 34 2.55 -23.20 -5.90
N GLY A 35 1.94 -23.34 -4.71
CA GLY A 35 1.96 -24.57 -3.94
C GLY A 35 3.29 -24.93 -3.29
N ALA A 36 4.26 -24.02 -3.25
CA ALA A 36 5.57 -24.23 -2.58
C ALA A 36 5.44 -24.19 -1.05
N LEU A 37 4.41 -23.53 -0.53
CA LEU A 37 4.01 -23.54 0.88
C LEU A 37 2.57 -24.00 1.01
N LEU A 38 2.24 -24.60 2.16
CA LEU A 38 0.86 -24.88 2.51
C LEU A 38 0.05 -23.57 2.55
N ALA A 39 -1.17 -23.60 2.04
CA ALA A 39 -1.98 -22.40 1.84
C ALA A 39 -2.26 -21.62 3.14
N TRP A 40 -2.52 -22.29 4.27
CA TRP A 40 -2.76 -21.62 5.54
C TRP A 40 -1.54 -20.90 6.13
N PRO A 41 -0.34 -21.52 6.23
CA PRO A 41 0.88 -20.80 6.62
C PRO A 41 1.24 -19.67 5.67
N ALA A 42 1.06 -19.86 4.37
CA ALA A 42 1.30 -18.82 3.36
C ALA A 42 0.37 -17.62 3.58
N PHE A 43 -0.92 -17.86 3.76
CA PHE A 43 -1.90 -16.82 4.08
C PHE A 43 -1.54 -16.06 5.36
N ALA A 44 -1.24 -16.79 6.44
CA ALA A 44 -0.88 -16.18 7.72
C ALA A 44 0.38 -15.29 7.59
N GLY A 45 1.43 -15.77 6.91
CA GLY A 45 2.65 -15.00 6.67
C GLY A 45 2.41 -13.75 5.82
N GLY A 46 1.59 -13.86 4.77
CA GLY A 46 1.17 -12.74 3.94
C GLY A 46 0.39 -11.69 4.74
N MET A 47 -0.56 -12.12 5.55
CA MET A 47 -1.35 -11.24 6.43
C MET A 47 -0.49 -10.52 7.47
N LEU A 48 0.48 -11.20 8.07
CA LEU A 48 1.41 -10.56 9.00
C LEU A 48 2.23 -9.46 8.32
N GLY A 49 2.72 -9.69 7.10
CA GLY A 49 3.40 -8.67 6.30
C GLY A 49 2.51 -7.46 6.03
N TRP A 50 1.25 -7.68 5.64
CA TRP A 50 0.28 -6.62 5.39
C TRP A 50 -0.08 -5.83 6.65
N PHE A 51 -0.37 -6.50 7.75
CA PHE A 51 -0.66 -5.84 9.03
C PHE A 51 0.54 -5.04 9.54
N PHE A 52 1.76 -5.51 9.32
CA PHE A 52 2.96 -4.76 9.65
C PHE A 52 3.06 -3.45 8.84
N ILE A 53 2.76 -3.50 7.54
CA ILE A 53 2.68 -2.30 6.68
C ILE A 53 1.59 -1.35 7.22
N LEU A 54 0.39 -1.86 7.52
CA LEU A 54 -0.69 -1.04 8.07
C LEU A 54 -0.27 -0.39 9.39
N PHE A 55 0.34 -1.13 10.29
CA PHE A 55 0.84 -0.57 11.55
C PHE A 55 1.81 0.60 11.30
N GLU A 56 2.78 0.45 10.39
CA GLU A 56 3.77 1.49 10.10
C GLU A 56 3.14 2.74 9.46
N ILE A 57 2.17 2.60 8.55
CA ILE A 57 1.53 3.74 7.90
C ILE A 57 0.46 4.43 8.76
N PHE A 58 -0.05 3.78 9.81
CA PHE A 58 -1.02 4.39 10.73
C PHE A 58 -0.36 4.89 12.01
N ASN A 59 0.49 4.08 12.65
CA ASN A 59 1.03 4.32 13.99
C ASN A 59 2.56 4.51 14.00
N GLY A 60 3.23 4.16 12.92
CA GLY A 60 4.68 4.27 12.79
C GLY A 60 5.14 5.65 12.33
N GLU A 61 6.43 5.75 11.98
CA GLU A 61 7.08 6.98 11.53
C GLU A 61 6.37 7.59 10.31
N ALA A 62 5.90 6.76 9.36
CA ALA A 62 5.23 7.23 8.15
C ALA A 62 3.94 7.99 8.47
N GLY A 63 3.10 7.45 9.35
CA GLY A 63 1.87 8.09 9.79
C GLY A 63 2.11 9.41 10.55
N GLY A 64 3.06 9.38 11.50
CA GLY A 64 3.44 10.55 12.29
C GLY A 64 4.03 11.68 11.44
N THR A 65 4.90 11.34 10.47
CA THR A 65 5.51 12.34 9.58
C THR A 65 4.49 12.98 8.65
N ALA A 66 3.53 12.21 8.15
CA ALA A 66 2.51 12.71 7.21
C ALA A 66 1.61 13.79 7.84
N SER A 67 1.30 13.69 9.12
CA SER A 67 0.48 14.69 9.83
C SER A 67 1.12 16.08 9.92
N GLY A 68 2.44 16.17 9.79
CA GLY A 68 3.18 17.43 9.79
C GLY A 68 3.47 18.01 8.39
N CYS A 69 2.91 17.43 7.33
CA CYS A 69 3.06 17.91 5.94
C CYS A 69 2.03 18.97 5.57
N SER A 70 2.17 19.55 4.34
CA SER A 70 1.13 20.41 3.76
C SER A 70 -0.20 19.65 3.63
N ALA A 71 -1.32 20.38 3.60
CA ALA A 71 -2.65 19.77 3.47
C ALA A 71 -2.76 18.87 2.24
N ALA A 72 -2.14 19.25 1.11
CA ALA A 72 -2.13 18.46 -0.12
C ALA A 72 -1.40 17.12 0.09
N VAL A 73 -0.21 17.14 0.69
CA VAL A 73 0.57 15.91 0.97
C VAL A 73 -0.12 15.04 2.00
N ALA A 74 -0.66 15.61 3.07
CA ALA A 74 -1.38 14.88 4.11
C ALA A 74 -2.65 14.20 3.55
N SER A 75 -3.43 14.90 2.73
CA SER A 75 -4.61 14.35 2.04
C SER A 75 -4.24 13.19 1.11
N SER A 76 -3.22 13.36 0.26
CA SER A 76 -2.74 12.29 -0.62
C SER A 76 -2.22 11.09 0.15
N PHE A 77 -1.48 11.31 1.25
CA PHE A 77 -1.04 10.23 2.11
C PHE A 77 -2.23 9.47 2.71
N SER A 78 -3.28 10.17 3.13
CA SER A 78 -4.53 9.57 3.62
C SER A 78 -5.22 8.73 2.55
N THR A 79 -5.26 9.21 1.30
CA THR A 79 -5.80 8.46 0.16
C THR A 79 -4.99 7.21 -0.13
N MET A 80 -3.66 7.30 -0.17
CA MET A 80 -2.79 6.13 -0.36
C MET A 80 -2.96 5.12 0.78
N ARG A 81 -3.10 5.58 2.01
CA ARG A 81 -3.36 4.74 3.18
C ARG A 81 -4.70 4.00 3.05
N LEU A 82 -5.75 4.68 2.56
CA LEU A 82 -7.05 4.06 2.27
C LEU A 82 -6.93 2.97 1.20
N ILE A 83 -6.19 3.23 0.12
CA ILE A 83 -5.96 2.25 -0.95
C ILE A 83 -5.24 1.00 -0.41
N VAL A 84 -4.19 1.18 0.40
CA VAL A 84 -3.44 0.05 1.01
C VAL A 84 -4.30 -0.72 2.00
N THR A 85 -5.24 -0.06 2.70
CA THR A 85 -6.11 -0.72 3.67
C THR A 85 -7.30 -1.40 2.99
N VAL A 86 -8.09 -0.65 2.23
CA VAL A 86 -9.34 -1.14 1.63
C VAL A 86 -9.09 -1.75 0.26
N GLY A 87 -8.36 -1.07 -0.61
CA GLY A 87 -8.10 -1.55 -1.96
C GLY A 87 -7.30 -2.87 -1.98
N TRP A 88 -6.33 -3.01 -1.09
CA TRP A 88 -5.52 -4.24 -1.02
C TRP A 88 -6.20 -5.38 -0.25
N SER A 89 -7.27 -5.13 0.51
CA SER A 89 -8.01 -6.20 1.19
C SER A 89 -8.62 -7.22 0.22
N ILE A 90 -8.80 -6.85 -1.04
CA ILE A 90 -9.31 -7.75 -2.08
C ILE A 90 -8.41 -8.99 -2.29
N TYR A 91 -7.07 -8.83 -2.13
CA TYR A 91 -6.13 -9.93 -2.35
C TYR A 91 -6.22 -11.00 -1.26
N PRO A 92 -6.14 -10.69 0.05
CA PRO A 92 -6.31 -11.70 1.08
C PRO A 92 -7.73 -12.27 1.12
N LEU A 93 -8.77 -11.48 0.80
CA LEU A 93 -10.13 -12.02 0.69
C LEU A 93 -10.24 -12.99 -0.49
N GLY A 94 -9.69 -12.65 -1.63
CA GLY A 94 -9.66 -13.56 -2.78
C GLY A 94 -8.84 -14.82 -2.50
N TYR A 95 -7.70 -14.71 -1.82
CA TYR A 95 -6.92 -15.87 -1.39
C TYR A 95 -7.72 -16.78 -0.45
N LEU A 96 -8.41 -16.19 0.52
CA LEU A 96 -9.28 -16.92 1.45
C LEU A 96 -10.36 -17.70 0.69
N PHE A 97 -11.11 -17.04 -0.18
CA PHE A 97 -12.23 -17.67 -0.89
C PHE A 97 -11.79 -18.58 -2.03
N GLY A 98 -10.70 -18.28 -2.72
CA GLY A 98 -10.19 -19.07 -3.84
C GLY A 98 -9.34 -20.26 -3.41
N TYR A 99 -8.29 -20.01 -2.59
CA TYR A 99 -7.29 -21.04 -2.26
C TYR A 99 -7.59 -21.78 -0.97
N LEU A 100 -8.15 -21.13 0.07
CA LEU A 100 -8.39 -21.78 1.35
C LEU A 100 -9.74 -22.46 1.42
N LEU A 101 -10.78 -21.84 0.88
CA LEU A 101 -12.16 -22.36 0.94
C LEU A 101 -12.60 -23.02 -0.37
N GLY A 102 -11.89 -22.79 -1.47
CA GLY A 102 -12.27 -23.32 -2.79
C GLY A 102 -13.65 -22.88 -3.28
N ALA A 103 -14.14 -21.72 -2.79
CA ALA A 103 -15.47 -21.22 -3.08
C ALA A 103 -15.53 -20.36 -4.36
N VAL A 104 -14.37 -19.96 -4.89
CA VAL A 104 -14.25 -19.12 -6.08
C VAL A 104 -13.31 -19.79 -7.08
N ASP A 105 -13.71 -19.82 -8.34
CA ASP A 105 -12.88 -20.33 -9.44
C ASP A 105 -11.63 -19.48 -9.64
N GLN A 106 -10.48 -20.12 -9.88
CA GLN A 106 -9.19 -19.44 -9.99
C GLN A 106 -9.10 -18.52 -11.21
N VAL A 107 -9.76 -18.87 -12.33
CA VAL A 107 -9.78 -18.01 -13.52
C VAL A 107 -10.54 -16.72 -13.22
N PHE A 108 -11.69 -16.84 -12.56
CA PHE A 108 -12.47 -15.68 -12.14
C PHE A 108 -11.73 -14.83 -11.11
N LEU A 109 -11.04 -15.47 -10.16
CA LEU A 109 -10.21 -14.77 -9.17
C LEU A 109 -9.07 -13.97 -9.83
N ASN A 110 -8.41 -14.54 -10.83
CA ASN A 110 -7.36 -13.83 -11.59
C ASN A 110 -7.92 -12.60 -12.32
N VAL A 111 -9.13 -12.66 -12.85
CA VAL A 111 -9.79 -11.50 -13.47
C VAL A 111 -10.01 -10.41 -12.41
N ILE A 112 -10.53 -10.76 -11.24
CA ILE A 112 -10.74 -9.83 -10.13
C ILE A 112 -9.42 -9.17 -9.71
N TYR A 113 -8.36 -9.95 -9.55
CA TYR A 113 -7.04 -9.42 -9.17
C TYR A 113 -6.48 -8.47 -10.22
N ASN A 114 -6.60 -8.79 -11.52
CA ASN A 114 -6.13 -7.91 -12.59
C ASN A 114 -6.90 -6.58 -12.63
N VAL A 115 -8.21 -6.61 -12.45
CA VAL A 115 -9.04 -5.40 -12.37
C VAL A 115 -8.68 -4.59 -11.12
N ALA A 116 -8.54 -5.24 -9.97
CA ALA A 116 -8.14 -4.60 -8.73
C ALA A 116 -6.75 -3.95 -8.86
N ASP A 117 -5.80 -4.63 -9.48
CA ASP A 117 -4.45 -4.12 -9.76
C ASP A 117 -4.51 -2.86 -10.61
N PHE A 118 -5.28 -2.88 -11.69
CA PHE A 118 -5.45 -1.73 -12.58
C PHE A 118 -5.99 -0.52 -11.80
N VAL A 119 -7.08 -0.71 -11.06
CA VAL A 119 -7.74 0.37 -10.30
C VAL A 119 -6.83 0.89 -9.18
N ASN A 120 -6.29 -0.01 -8.35
CA ASN A 120 -5.47 0.37 -7.18
C ASN A 120 -4.18 1.08 -7.59
N LYS A 121 -3.49 0.60 -8.64
CA LYS A 121 -2.23 1.19 -9.10
C LYS A 121 -2.46 2.56 -9.73
N ILE A 122 -3.50 2.72 -10.54
CA ILE A 122 -3.85 4.02 -11.13
C ILE A 122 -4.25 5.01 -10.03
N ALA A 123 -5.13 4.62 -9.11
CA ALA A 123 -5.56 5.48 -8.01
C ALA A 123 -4.37 5.93 -7.15
N PHE A 124 -3.43 5.01 -6.86
CA PHE A 124 -2.23 5.32 -6.09
C PHE A 124 -1.31 6.33 -6.80
N VAL A 125 -1.08 6.15 -8.10
CA VAL A 125 -0.27 7.06 -8.91
C VAL A 125 -0.93 8.44 -9.02
N LEU A 126 -2.25 8.49 -9.23
CA LEU A 126 -3.01 9.74 -9.29
C LEU A 126 -2.98 10.50 -7.96
N ALA A 127 -3.03 9.80 -6.82
CA ALA A 127 -2.88 10.41 -5.51
C ALA A 127 -1.49 11.04 -5.33
N CYS A 128 -0.42 10.35 -5.76
CA CYS A 128 0.94 10.88 -5.74
C CYS A 128 1.10 12.10 -6.67
N TRP A 129 0.56 12.02 -7.88
CA TRP A 129 0.62 13.10 -8.85
C TRP A 129 -0.14 14.35 -8.36
N SER A 130 -1.34 14.18 -7.83
CA SER A 130 -2.14 15.28 -7.29
C SER A 130 -1.41 16.01 -6.16
N ALA A 131 -0.78 15.26 -5.25
CA ALA A 131 0.04 15.86 -4.19
C ALA A 131 1.22 16.67 -4.75
N ALA A 132 1.94 16.10 -5.71
CA ALA A 132 3.10 16.76 -6.31
C ALA A 132 2.70 18.06 -7.03
N LYS A 133 1.59 18.04 -7.77
CA LYS A 133 1.05 19.20 -8.46
C LYS A 133 0.66 20.29 -7.47
N SER A 134 -0.18 19.99 -6.48
CA SER A 134 -0.67 20.97 -5.51
C SER A 134 0.46 21.55 -4.63
N ASP A 135 1.45 20.75 -4.26
CA ASP A 135 2.60 21.23 -3.47
C ASP A 135 3.52 22.15 -4.30
N SER A 136 3.59 21.93 -5.62
CA SER A 136 4.36 22.79 -6.54
C SER A 136 3.66 24.11 -6.80
N GLU A 137 2.35 24.11 -6.98
CA GLU A 137 1.54 25.32 -7.19
C GLU A 137 1.59 26.23 -5.96
N GLY A 138 1.41 25.68 -4.75
CA GLY A 138 1.49 26.45 -3.51
C GLY A 138 2.86 27.06 -3.24
N LYS A 139 3.94 26.40 -3.66
CA LYS A 139 5.31 26.98 -3.57
C LYS A 139 5.55 28.08 -4.60
N GLY A 140 4.96 27.96 -5.79
CA GLY A 140 5.05 29.00 -6.84
C GLY A 140 4.39 30.31 -6.42
N GLU A 141 3.21 30.25 -5.78
CA GLU A 141 2.50 31.42 -5.27
C GLU A 141 3.28 32.14 -4.16
N THR A 142 3.95 31.39 -3.27
CA THR A 142 4.75 31.96 -2.16
C THR A 142 6.02 32.69 -2.65
N LEU A 143 6.53 32.36 -3.85
CA LEU A 143 7.72 33.00 -4.43
C LEU A 143 7.40 34.28 -5.24
N LEU A 144 6.13 34.49 -5.56
CA LEU A 144 5.68 35.63 -6.38
C LEU A 144 4.98 36.73 -5.54
N GLY A 145 4.75 36.52 -4.28
CA GLY A 145 4.17 37.49 -3.32
C GLY A 145 5.17 37.99 -2.31
#